data_51849cb9305a77f4ebaef9bfafaad8cb
#
_entry.id   51849cb9305a77f4ebaef9bfafaad8cb
#
_cell.length_a   1.000
_cell.length_b   1.000
_cell.length_c   1.000
_cell.angle_alpha   90.00
_cell.angle_beta   90.00
_cell.angle_gamma   90.00
#
_symmetry.space_group_name_H-M   'P 1'
#
loop_
_entity.id
_entity.type
_entity.pdbx_description
1 polymer ?
#
loop_
_entity_poly.entity_id
_entity_poly.type
_entity_poly.pdbx_seq_one_letter_code
_entity_poly.pdbx_strand_id
1 'polypeptide(L)'
;MAINTRFFIIVSGLFLLLSEHGFLAMAQDPDPQELRKEILSEARSLKSIYKTDEAIEKLSALVKPGAMDEEVLSELADCHFQSGDYETAAGTYFLLSSHTPGNILYKIRMMQTYSRLKAFPQSVQVGREALQLDSIPAVVTFVGDTFLQMEQADSALSYYKRSLALRPGNGTVIAKAMNIMIANKDYDEAISLAKPFLAEDPDNTTVAPLLGLAYYRKGDYEEASKVFQRQEDVGNDTYPIHYYLGQSYWHTKTMYRAGEELYAAWQIDSSDVNLAYSIAAVLTDSYSPFDREVKPWLDKAMEMLQPDPAILSRLHQQYGLGYYRRQDSWDKAIEHYKEAYRYNSSFISALSTIAYCYEQKKDYKQALEWYEKYLKVARPGSSGYEFAVKSIDYIKGELFMEEK
;
A
#
# COMPACT_ATOMS: atom_id res chain seq x y z
N MET A 1 -5.78 22.14 27.00
CA MET A 1 -5.72 22.72 28.34
C MET A 1 -6.43 21.87 29.41
N ALA A 2 -6.93 20.68 29.10
CA ALA A 2 -7.66 19.82 30.04
C ALA A 2 -6.85 18.61 30.59
N ILE A 3 -5.60 18.41 30.14
CA ILE A 3 -4.74 17.25 30.53
C ILE A 3 -3.99 17.51 31.85
N ASN A 4 -3.80 18.77 32.25
CA ASN A 4 -3.01 19.09 33.44
C ASN A 4 -3.69 18.83 34.79
N THR A 5 -5.00 18.71 34.84
CA THR A 5 -5.72 18.60 36.14
C THR A 5 -5.85 17.15 36.67
N ARG A 6 -5.89 16.17 35.75
CA ARG A 6 -5.92 14.74 36.16
C ARG A 6 -4.55 14.22 36.57
N PHE A 7 -3.48 14.79 36.02
CA PHE A 7 -2.10 14.40 36.31
C PHE A 7 -1.66 14.69 37.75
N PHE A 8 -2.14 15.80 38.30
CA PHE A 8 -1.85 16.16 39.73
C PHE A 8 -2.58 15.25 40.75
N ILE A 9 -3.71 14.66 40.36
CA ILE A 9 -4.50 13.80 41.25
C ILE A 9 -3.90 12.38 41.33
N ILE A 10 -3.29 11.89 40.22
CA ILE A 10 -2.69 10.56 40.18
C ILE A 10 -1.39 10.51 41.01
N VAL A 11 -0.57 11.54 40.94
CA VAL A 11 0.67 11.64 41.74
C VAL A 11 0.38 11.79 43.23
N SER A 12 -0.74 12.43 43.62
CA SER A 12 -1.14 12.54 45.03
C SER A 12 -1.88 11.32 45.57
N GLY A 13 -2.50 10.49 44.71
CA GLY A 13 -3.22 9.26 45.11
C GLY A 13 -2.30 8.08 45.47
N LEU A 14 -1.08 8.04 44.94
CA LEU A 14 -0.10 6.96 45.21
C LEU A 14 0.52 7.04 46.63
N PHE A 15 0.23 8.12 47.37
CA PHE A 15 0.84 8.40 48.66
C PHE A 15 0.07 7.86 49.86
N LEU A 16 -1.10 7.23 49.72
CA LEU A 16 -2.02 7.00 50.85
C LEU A 16 -2.22 5.54 51.25
N LEU A 17 -1.50 4.54 50.73
CA LEU A 17 -1.77 3.12 51.00
C LEU A 17 -0.63 2.32 51.65
N LEU A 18 0.32 2.95 52.34
CA LEU A 18 1.37 2.20 53.07
C LEU A 18 1.50 2.68 54.52
N SER A 19 0.55 2.32 55.37
CA SER A 19 0.78 2.21 56.80
C SER A 19 -0.07 1.07 57.36
N GLU A 20 0.59 0.04 57.77
CA GLU A 20 0.28 -0.97 58.79
C GLU A 20 0.70 -2.38 58.36
N HIS A 21 1.86 -2.80 58.80
CA HIS A 21 2.12 -4.06 59.50
C HIS A 21 3.57 -4.08 59.94
N GLY A 22 3.75 -4.04 61.22
CA GLY A 22 5.05 -4.01 61.86
C GLY A 22 5.48 -5.35 62.46
N PHE A 23 6.79 -5.41 62.62
CA PHE A 23 7.56 -6.10 63.65
C PHE A 23 7.84 -7.60 63.57
N LEU A 24 9.06 -7.94 63.39
CA LEU A 24 10.06 -8.70 64.15
C LEU A 24 10.88 -9.67 63.32
N ALA A 25 12.12 -9.31 63.06
CA ALA A 25 13.28 -10.16 63.24
C ALA A 25 14.53 -9.27 63.08
N MET A 26 15.43 -9.25 64.06
CA MET A 26 16.77 -8.64 63.94
C MET A 26 17.62 -9.49 63.01
N ALA A 27 17.43 -9.31 61.68
CA ALA A 27 18.47 -9.44 60.71
C ALA A 27 18.98 -8.00 60.53
N GLN A 28 20.30 -7.79 60.47
CA GLN A 28 20.85 -6.50 60.03
C GLN A 28 20.06 -6.04 58.83
N ASP A 29 19.41 -4.87 58.91
CA ASP A 29 18.72 -4.30 57.74
C ASP A 29 19.73 -4.28 56.61
N PRO A 30 19.42 -4.89 55.44
CA PRO A 30 20.35 -4.88 54.33
C PRO A 30 20.69 -3.42 53.96
N ASP A 31 21.95 -3.17 53.64
CA ASP A 31 22.36 -1.83 53.18
C ASP A 31 21.33 -1.31 52.17
N PRO A 32 20.71 -0.15 52.42
CA PRO A 32 19.68 0.38 51.53
C PRO A 32 20.11 0.47 50.06
N GLN A 33 21.41 0.57 49.78
CA GLN A 33 21.94 0.55 48.43
C GLN A 33 21.99 -0.87 47.83
N GLU A 34 22.34 -1.86 48.62
CA GLU A 34 22.31 -3.28 48.17
C GLU A 34 20.87 -3.76 47.93
N LEU A 35 19.94 -3.44 48.83
CA LEU A 35 18.52 -3.74 48.64
C LEU A 35 17.96 -3.08 47.37
N ARG A 36 18.33 -1.81 47.10
CA ARG A 36 17.94 -1.11 45.86
C ARG A 36 18.45 -1.84 44.64
N LYS A 37 19.73 -2.27 44.65
CA LYS A 37 20.32 -2.99 43.48
C LYS A 37 19.64 -4.34 43.25
N GLU A 38 19.34 -5.07 44.33
CA GLU A 38 18.63 -6.35 44.26
C GLU A 38 17.26 -6.18 43.66
N ILE A 39 16.45 -5.23 44.13
CA ILE A 39 15.12 -4.93 43.62
C ILE A 39 15.18 -4.50 42.14
N LEU A 40 16.12 -3.65 41.74
CA LEU A 40 16.30 -3.27 40.34
C LEU A 40 16.65 -4.46 39.47
N SER A 41 17.55 -5.34 39.91
CA SER A 41 17.93 -6.56 39.21
C SER A 41 16.74 -7.50 39.02
N GLU A 42 15.98 -7.70 40.08
CA GLU A 42 14.78 -8.55 40.07
C GLU A 42 13.68 -7.96 39.15
N ALA A 43 13.43 -6.64 39.25
CA ALA A 43 12.47 -5.96 38.39
C ALA A 43 12.84 -6.05 36.89
N ARG A 44 14.13 -5.90 36.55
CA ARG A 44 14.63 -6.12 35.18
C ARG A 44 14.43 -7.54 34.70
N SER A 45 14.64 -8.52 35.59
CA SER A 45 14.38 -9.94 35.28
C SER A 45 12.88 -10.17 35.00
N LEU A 46 12.02 -9.67 35.87
CA LEU A 46 10.56 -9.74 35.70
C LEU A 46 10.10 -9.07 34.42
N LYS A 47 10.60 -7.87 34.12
CA LYS A 47 10.35 -7.15 32.85
C LYS A 47 10.74 -7.98 31.66
N SER A 48 11.89 -8.68 31.70
CA SER A 48 12.39 -9.49 30.59
C SER A 48 11.51 -10.70 30.24
N ILE A 49 10.74 -11.19 31.20
CA ILE A 49 9.78 -12.29 31.05
C ILE A 49 8.31 -11.80 30.99
N TYR A 50 8.10 -10.52 30.73
CA TYR A 50 6.79 -9.87 30.60
C TYR A 50 5.90 -9.91 31.85
N LYS A 51 6.48 -10.10 33.05
CA LYS A 51 5.81 -9.95 34.34
C LYS A 51 5.86 -8.50 34.80
N THR A 52 5.29 -7.62 34.00
CA THR A 52 5.41 -6.16 34.18
C THR A 52 4.74 -5.66 35.43
N ASP A 53 3.61 -6.23 35.84
CA ASP A 53 2.88 -5.81 37.04
C ASP A 53 3.69 -6.10 38.33
N GLU A 54 4.31 -7.27 38.40
CA GLU A 54 5.22 -7.63 39.51
C GLU A 54 6.46 -6.71 39.54
N ALA A 55 6.99 -6.34 38.37
CA ALA A 55 8.10 -5.40 38.27
C ALA A 55 7.70 -3.98 38.72
N ILE A 56 6.50 -3.51 38.34
CA ILE A 56 5.95 -2.20 38.74
C ILE A 56 5.80 -2.15 40.24
N GLU A 57 5.23 -3.17 40.86
CA GLU A 57 5.06 -3.24 42.32
C GLU A 57 6.40 -3.09 43.05
N LYS A 58 7.42 -3.86 42.63
CA LYS A 58 8.76 -3.80 43.23
C LYS A 58 9.44 -2.44 43.05
N LEU A 59 9.40 -1.89 41.82
CA LEU A 59 9.99 -0.58 41.53
C LEU A 59 9.27 0.54 42.29
N SER A 60 7.95 0.46 42.40
CA SER A 60 7.15 1.47 43.11
C SER A 60 7.53 1.58 44.59
N ALA A 61 7.94 0.47 45.21
CA ALA A 61 8.42 0.46 46.60
C ALA A 61 9.73 1.25 46.79
N LEU A 62 10.52 1.45 45.73
CA LEU A 62 11.74 2.26 45.75
C LEU A 62 11.49 3.75 45.55
N VAL A 63 10.32 4.15 45.04
CA VAL A 63 9.99 5.55 44.79
C VAL A 63 9.74 6.29 46.10
N LYS A 64 10.59 7.25 46.42
CA LYS A 64 10.46 8.10 47.60
C LYS A 64 9.92 9.47 47.25
N PRO A 65 9.01 10.04 48.04
CA PRO A 65 8.52 11.39 47.85
C PRO A 65 9.65 12.42 47.78
N GLY A 66 9.68 13.20 46.69
CA GLY A 66 10.67 14.26 46.53
C GLY A 66 12.08 13.80 46.12
N ALA A 67 12.32 12.48 46.01
CA ALA A 67 13.58 11.95 45.50
C ALA A 67 13.49 11.63 44.02
N MET A 68 14.47 12.09 43.25
CA MET A 68 14.56 11.85 41.80
C MET A 68 15.58 10.74 41.57
N ASP A 69 15.12 9.48 41.63
CA ASP A 69 15.94 8.33 41.24
C ASP A 69 15.69 8.02 39.76
N GLU A 70 16.55 8.56 38.88
CA GLU A 70 16.39 8.44 37.43
C GLU A 70 16.36 6.98 36.95
N GLU A 71 17.18 6.11 37.56
CA GLU A 71 17.28 4.70 37.17
C GLU A 71 15.98 3.95 37.54
N VAL A 72 15.45 4.13 38.74
CA VAL A 72 14.18 3.53 39.16
C VAL A 72 13.01 4.04 38.34
N LEU A 73 12.92 5.37 38.16
CA LEU A 73 11.85 5.98 37.37
C LEU A 73 11.90 5.58 35.90
N SER A 74 13.11 5.42 35.33
CA SER A 74 13.27 4.98 33.93
C SER A 74 12.80 3.53 33.75
N GLU A 75 13.19 2.63 34.64
CA GLU A 75 12.71 1.23 34.63
C GLU A 75 11.19 1.14 34.87
N LEU A 76 10.66 1.94 35.76
CA LEU A 76 9.23 2.01 36.03
C LEU A 76 8.44 2.50 34.80
N ALA A 77 8.93 3.54 34.14
CA ALA A 77 8.34 4.04 32.89
C ALA A 77 8.38 3.01 31.77
N ASP A 78 9.50 2.27 31.66
CA ASP A 78 9.62 1.17 30.70
C ASP A 78 8.61 0.04 31.01
N CYS A 79 8.38 -0.30 32.28
CA CYS A 79 7.39 -1.29 32.67
C CYS A 79 5.97 -0.83 32.36
N HIS A 80 5.59 0.43 32.67
CA HIS A 80 4.30 1.01 32.27
C HIS A 80 4.11 1.04 30.77
N PHE A 81 5.17 1.37 30.01
CA PHE A 81 5.11 1.30 28.54
C PHE A 81 4.83 -0.13 28.07
N GLN A 82 5.48 -1.12 28.67
CA GLN A 82 5.35 -2.53 28.30
C GLN A 82 4.00 -3.13 28.70
N SER A 83 3.42 -2.69 29.82
CA SER A 83 2.07 -3.08 30.26
C SER A 83 0.95 -2.41 29.46
N GLY A 84 1.27 -1.39 28.66
CA GLY A 84 0.29 -0.62 27.89
C GLY A 84 -0.27 0.60 28.61
N ASP A 85 0.19 0.89 29.83
CA ASP A 85 -0.13 2.12 30.56
C ASP A 85 0.73 3.29 30.02
N TYR A 86 0.40 3.68 28.78
CA TYR A 86 1.15 4.72 28.08
C TYR A 86 0.98 6.11 28.70
N GLU A 87 -0.12 6.38 29.42
CA GLU A 87 -0.33 7.66 30.08
C GLU A 87 0.66 7.87 31.23
N THR A 88 0.79 6.87 32.12
CA THR A 88 1.76 6.90 33.21
C THR A 88 3.21 6.90 32.69
N ALA A 89 3.50 6.09 31.67
CA ALA A 89 4.81 6.07 31.03
C ALA A 89 5.17 7.44 30.47
N ALA A 90 4.27 8.10 29.72
CA ALA A 90 4.50 9.43 29.15
C ALA A 90 4.79 10.47 30.22
N GLY A 91 4.03 10.47 31.30
CA GLY A 91 4.24 11.38 32.42
C GLY A 91 5.59 11.18 33.10
N THR A 92 5.98 9.93 33.32
CA THR A 92 7.28 9.60 33.92
C THR A 92 8.45 9.99 33.02
N TYR A 93 8.38 9.69 31.71
CA TYR A 93 9.42 10.14 30.77
C TYR A 93 9.47 11.65 30.61
N PHE A 94 8.33 12.36 30.70
CA PHE A 94 8.32 13.83 30.72
C PHE A 94 9.06 14.38 31.93
N LEU A 95 8.81 13.80 33.11
CA LEU A 95 9.52 14.17 34.32
C LEU A 95 11.04 13.97 34.20
N LEU A 96 11.45 12.77 33.73
CA LEU A 96 12.85 12.40 33.48
C LEU A 96 13.50 13.35 32.47
N SER A 97 12.84 13.63 31.34
CA SER A 97 13.33 14.52 30.30
C SER A 97 13.42 15.98 30.79
N SER A 98 12.55 16.40 31.72
CA SER A 98 12.60 17.73 32.32
C SER A 98 13.75 17.87 33.33
N HIS A 99 14.07 16.79 34.05
CA HIS A 99 15.18 16.76 34.98
C HIS A 99 16.54 16.68 34.28
N THR A 100 16.63 15.88 33.22
CA THR A 100 17.85 15.67 32.44
C THR A 100 17.59 16.00 30.95
N PRO A 101 17.48 17.29 30.57
CA PRO A 101 17.06 17.70 29.21
C PRO A 101 18.01 17.23 28.09
N GLY A 102 19.28 16.97 28.41
CA GLY A 102 20.29 16.48 27.48
C GLY A 102 20.23 14.98 27.21
N ASN A 103 19.43 14.24 27.98
CA ASN A 103 19.30 12.79 27.75
C ASN A 103 18.32 12.49 26.60
N ILE A 104 18.86 12.22 25.44
CA ILE A 104 18.09 11.93 24.22
C ILE A 104 17.22 10.68 24.38
N LEU A 105 17.64 9.69 25.22
CA LEU A 105 16.89 8.45 25.40
C LEU A 105 15.49 8.70 25.96
N TYR A 106 15.37 9.60 26.94
CA TYR A 106 14.07 9.95 27.52
C TYR A 106 13.14 10.61 26.49
N LYS A 107 13.70 11.46 25.61
CA LYS A 107 12.93 12.06 24.50
C LYS A 107 12.49 10.99 23.50
N ILE A 108 13.35 10.04 23.15
CA ILE A 108 13.00 8.93 22.24
C ILE A 108 11.86 8.09 22.85
N ARG A 109 11.97 7.73 24.14
CA ARG A 109 10.93 6.97 24.83
C ARG A 109 9.61 7.73 24.91
N MET A 110 9.66 9.01 25.24
CA MET A 110 8.49 9.88 25.29
C MET A 110 7.83 10.00 23.90
N MET A 111 8.62 10.19 22.84
CA MET A 111 8.14 10.21 21.45
C MET A 111 7.43 8.90 21.09
N GLN A 112 8.01 7.74 21.41
CA GLN A 112 7.42 6.43 21.17
C GLN A 112 6.10 6.27 21.94
N THR A 113 6.07 6.71 23.20
CA THR A 113 4.89 6.64 24.05
C THR A 113 3.75 7.50 23.54
N TYR A 114 4.03 8.74 23.10
CA TYR A 114 3.01 9.59 22.46
C TYR A 114 2.47 8.99 21.16
N SER A 115 3.32 8.30 20.38
CA SER A 115 2.85 7.59 19.20
C SER A 115 1.87 6.46 19.54
N ARG A 116 2.13 5.71 20.63
CA ARG A 116 1.21 4.66 21.15
C ARG A 116 -0.12 5.24 21.61
N LEU A 117 -0.08 6.41 22.23
CA LEU A 117 -1.28 7.18 22.64
C LEU A 117 -2.01 7.84 21.45
N LYS A 118 -1.52 7.67 20.21
CA LYS A 118 -1.98 8.39 19.02
C LYS A 118 -1.92 9.93 19.16
N ALA A 119 -1.13 10.41 20.08
CA ALA A 119 -0.82 11.83 20.28
C ALA A 119 0.31 12.24 19.31
N PHE A 120 0.05 12.11 18.00
CA PHE A 120 1.05 12.26 16.94
C PHE A 120 1.71 13.63 16.89
N PRO A 121 0.99 14.78 17.07
CA PRO A 121 1.63 16.09 17.10
C PRO A 121 2.67 16.21 18.22
N GLN A 122 2.38 15.67 19.42
CA GLN A 122 3.30 15.65 20.54
C GLN A 122 4.49 14.74 20.27
N SER A 123 4.26 13.56 19.67
CA SER A 123 5.32 12.65 19.24
C SER A 123 6.29 13.33 18.27
N VAL A 124 5.77 14.02 17.26
CA VAL A 124 6.59 14.78 16.29
C VAL A 124 7.37 15.90 16.98
N GLN A 125 6.73 16.66 17.89
CA GLN A 125 7.39 17.74 18.61
C GLN A 125 8.59 17.22 19.40
N VAL A 126 8.39 16.18 20.20
CA VAL A 126 9.46 15.58 21.03
C VAL A 126 10.54 14.94 20.14
N GLY A 127 10.14 14.32 19.02
CA GLY A 127 11.08 13.78 18.05
C GLY A 127 11.98 14.88 17.47
N ARG A 128 11.43 16.05 17.13
CA ARG A 128 12.20 17.19 16.68
C ARG A 128 13.17 17.74 17.74
N GLU A 129 12.75 17.77 19.00
CA GLU A 129 13.60 18.14 20.12
C GLU A 129 14.75 17.13 20.31
N ALA A 130 14.47 15.82 20.19
CA ALA A 130 15.50 14.79 20.23
C ALA A 130 16.52 14.98 19.09
N LEU A 131 16.06 15.33 17.89
CA LEU A 131 16.91 15.57 16.72
C LEU A 131 17.74 16.87 16.80
N GLN A 132 17.43 17.78 17.73
CA GLN A 132 18.29 18.93 18.05
C GLN A 132 19.49 18.52 18.93
N LEU A 133 19.34 17.45 19.71
CA LEU A 133 20.42 16.91 20.53
C LEU A 133 21.37 16.02 19.70
N ASP A 134 20.80 15.13 18.88
CA ASP A 134 21.56 14.26 18.00
C ASP A 134 20.72 13.83 16.79
N SER A 135 21.31 13.80 15.61
CA SER A 135 20.65 13.40 14.36
C SER A 135 20.71 11.88 14.14
N ILE A 136 20.03 11.12 14.99
CA ILE A 136 19.98 9.65 14.92
C ILE A 136 19.04 9.22 13.77
N PRO A 137 19.53 8.45 12.76
CA PRO A 137 18.70 8.02 11.61
C PRO A 137 17.39 7.35 12.00
N ALA A 138 17.41 6.51 13.05
CA ALA A 138 16.20 5.83 13.55
C ALA A 138 15.14 6.81 14.07
N VAL A 139 15.55 7.87 14.77
CA VAL A 139 14.64 8.94 15.24
C VAL A 139 14.07 9.71 14.07
N VAL A 140 14.92 10.05 13.07
CA VAL A 140 14.46 10.73 11.84
C VAL A 140 13.40 9.87 11.14
N THR A 141 13.66 8.55 10.97
CA THR A 141 12.70 7.62 10.37
C THR A 141 11.40 7.55 11.17
N PHE A 142 11.48 7.46 12.49
CA PHE A 142 10.29 7.38 13.34
C PHE A 142 9.40 8.63 13.24
N VAL A 143 10.02 9.81 13.17
CA VAL A 143 9.27 11.06 12.93
C VAL A 143 8.58 11.02 11.56
N GLY A 144 9.24 10.50 10.53
CA GLY A 144 8.65 10.25 9.21
C GLY A 144 7.45 9.28 9.30
N ASP A 145 7.62 8.16 10.02
CA ASP A 145 6.54 7.19 10.25
C ASP A 145 5.33 7.83 10.95
N THR A 146 5.60 8.73 11.91
CA THR A 146 4.54 9.45 12.62
C THR A 146 3.79 10.41 11.69
N PHE A 147 4.49 11.10 10.77
CA PHE A 147 3.84 11.92 9.74
C PHE A 147 2.98 11.08 8.80
N LEU A 148 3.44 9.86 8.45
CA LEU A 148 2.65 8.96 7.61
C LEU A 148 1.36 8.53 8.31
N GLN A 149 1.39 8.29 9.63
CA GLN A 149 0.19 8.00 10.43
C GLN A 149 -0.76 9.21 10.54
N MET A 150 -0.25 10.43 10.32
CA MET A 150 -1.05 11.66 10.21
C MET A 150 -1.54 11.92 8.77
N GLU A 151 -1.35 10.97 7.86
CA GLU A 151 -1.65 11.10 6.42
C GLU A 151 -0.91 12.27 5.73
N GLN A 152 0.24 12.66 6.27
CA GLN A 152 1.10 13.73 5.75
C GLN A 152 2.29 13.14 5.00
N ALA A 153 2.01 12.53 3.83
CA ALA A 153 2.97 11.78 3.04
C ALA A 153 4.20 12.60 2.62
N ASP A 154 4.02 13.86 2.21
CA ASP A 154 5.13 14.72 1.79
C ASP A 154 6.09 15.04 2.94
N SER A 155 5.53 15.29 4.14
CA SER A 155 6.35 15.47 5.35
C SER A 155 7.10 14.18 5.68
N ALA A 156 6.44 13.04 5.63
CA ALA A 156 7.07 11.73 5.85
C ALA A 156 8.22 11.50 4.86
N LEU A 157 8.01 11.77 3.57
CA LEU A 157 9.02 11.63 2.52
C LEU A 157 10.25 12.51 2.80
N SER A 158 10.03 13.75 3.22
CA SER A 158 11.12 14.66 3.59
C SER A 158 11.99 14.08 4.72
N TYR A 159 11.37 13.49 5.75
CA TYR A 159 12.09 12.83 6.84
C TYR A 159 12.79 11.54 6.39
N TYR A 160 12.18 10.74 5.52
CA TYR A 160 12.85 9.56 4.96
C TYR A 160 14.07 9.94 4.12
N LYS A 161 13.98 10.95 3.26
CA LYS A 161 15.13 11.50 2.52
C LYS A 161 16.26 11.97 3.48
N ARG A 162 15.90 12.67 4.56
CA ARG A 162 16.87 13.06 5.59
C ARG A 162 17.50 11.85 6.28
N SER A 163 16.72 10.82 6.62
CA SER A 163 17.24 9.58 7.22
C SER A 163 18.21 8.86 6.28
N LEU A 164 17.89 8.80 4.99
CA LEU A 164 18.75 8.21 3.96
C LEU A 164 20.01 9.03 3.71
N ALA A 165 19.98 10.35 3.85
CA ALA A 165 21.17 11.18 3.80
C ALA A 165 22.16 10.85 4.95
N LEU A 166 21.66 10.43 6.11
CA LEU A 166 22.46 9.98 7.25
C LEU A 166 22.91 8.51 7.12
N ARG A 167 22.09 7.67 6.53
CA ARG A 167 22.33 6.23 6.34
C ARG A 167 21.76 5.74 5.00
N PRO A 168 22.52 5.84 3.89
CA PRO A 168 22.02 5.55 2.54
C PRO A 168 21.55 4.11 2.30
N GLY A 169 22.22 3.12 2.91
CA GLY A 169 21.98 1.69 2.70
C GLY A 169 20.80 1.10 3.49
N ASN A 170 19.83 1.90 3.95
CA ASN A 170 18.68 1.37 4.68
C ASN A 170 17.52 1.02 3.74
N GLY A 171 17.46 -0.26 3.28
CA GLY A 171 16.44 -0.75 2.36
C GLY A 171 15.00 -0.54 2.82
N THR A 172 14.74 -0.67 4.12
CA THR A 172 13.39 -0.40 4.68
C THR A 172 12.98 1.05 4.51
N VAL A 173 13.88 2.01 4.72
CA VAL A 173 13.59 3.44 4.55
C VAL A 173 13.48 3.79 3.07
N ILE A 174 14.32 3.18 2.22
CA ILE A 174 14.21 3.30 0.75
C ILE A 174 12.81 2.86 0.31
N ALA A 175 12.35 1.68 0.74
CA ALA A 175 11.04 1.16 0.40
C ALA A 175 9.89 2.10 0.84
N LYS A 176 9.98 2.64 2.06
CA LYS A 176 8.99 3.63 2.56
C LYS A 176 8.95 4.89 1.70
N ALA A 177 10.12 5.44 1.34
CA ALA A 177 10.21 6.60 0.47
C ALA A 177 9.66 6.30 -0.94
N MET A 178 10.04 5.16 -1.52
CA MET A 178 9.57 4.72 -2.84
C MET A 178 8.05 4.56 -2.91
N ASN A 179 7.43 3.99 -1.86
CA ASN A 179 5.97 3.85 -1.83
C ASN A 179 5.26 5.21 -1.96
N ILE A 180 5.77 6.24 -1.28
CA ILE A 180 5.21 7.59 -1.38
C ILE A 180 5.48 8.18 -2.77
N MET A 181 6.71 8.06 -3.28
CA MET A 181 7.07 8.56 -4.62
C MET A 181 6.22 7.90 -5.71
N ILE A 182 6.00 6.57 -5.64
CA ILE A 182 5.16 5.85 -6.60
C ILE A 182 3.71 6.32 -6.53
N ALA A 183 3.18 6.54 -5.32
CA ALA A 183 1.83 7.07 -5.11
C ALA A 183 1.68 8.49 -5.70
N ASN A 184 2.70 9.32 -5.55
CA ASN A 184 2.77 10.67 -6.12
C ASN A 184 3.07 10.68 -7.62
N LYS A 185 3.36 9.52 -8.23
CA LYS A 185 3.80 9.36 -9.63
C LYS A 185 5.21 9.89 -9.93
N ASP A 186 6.04 10.06 -8.91
CA ASP A 186 7.43 10.50 -9.02
C ASP A 186 8.35 9.29 -9.35
N TYR A 187 8.02 8.60 -10.45
CA TYR A 187 8.63 7.32 -10.79
C TYR A 187 10.14 7.42 -11.04
N ASP A 188 10.60 8.48 -11.70
CA ASP A 188 12.02 8.68 -11.98
C ASP A 188 12.85 8.88 -10.71
N GLU A 189 12.29 9.56 -9.72
CA GLU A 189 12.94 9.74 -8.41
C GLU A 189 13.00 8.41 -7.66
N ALA A 190 11.90 7.64 -7.65
CA ALA A 190 11.85 6.31 -7.04
C ALA A 190 12.89 5.34 -7.66
N ILE A 191 12.98 5.32 -9.01
CA ILE A 191 13.95 4.52 -9.75
C ILE A 191 15.38 4.94 -9.40
N SER A 192 15.65 6.25 -9.36
CA SER A 192 16.98 6.79 -9.05
C SER A 192 17.40 6.47 -7.63
N LEU A 193 16.46 6.45 -6.68
CA LEU A 193 16.71 6.09 -5.28
C LEU A 193 17.04 4.60 -5.10
N ALA A 194 16.35 3.72 -5.84
CA ALA A 194 16.51 2.28 -5.69
C ALA A 194 17.81 1.74 -6.32
N LYS A 195 18.22 2.28 -7.47
CA LYS A 195 19.34 1.74 -8.27
C LYS A 195 20.66 1.58 -7.53
N PRO A 196 21.17 2.57 -6.76
CA PRO A 196 22.43 2.42 -6.05
C PRO A 196 22.38 1.29 -5.00
N PHE A 197 21.27 1.18 -4.29
CA PHE A 197 21.08 0.12 -3.29
C PHE A 197 21.04 -1.27 -3.94
N LEU A 198 20.28 -1.40 -5.04
CA LEU A 198 20.15 -2.67 -5.76
C LEU A 198 21.39 -3.03 -6.60
N ALA A 199 22.33 -2.11 -6.79
CA ALA A 199 23.65 -2.45 -7.36
C ALA A 199 24.49 -3.28 -6.35
N GLU A 200 24.30 -3.09 -5.05
CA GLU A 200 24.95 -3.83 -3.98
C GLU A 200 24.16 -5.09 -3.56
N ASP A 201 22.82 -5.00 -3.54
CA ASP A 201 21.90 -6.09 -3.15
C ASP A 201 20.80 -6.28 -4.21
N PRO A 202 21.13 -6.87 -5.37
CA PRO A 202 20.21 -6.97 -6.51
C PRO A 202 19.00 -7.88 -6.28
N ASP A 203 19.09 -8.78 -5.31
CA ASP A 203 18.08 -9.79 -4.99
C ASP A 203 17.17 -9.37 -3.82
N ASN A 204 17.29 -8.10 -3.39
CA ASN A 204 16.52 -7.58 -2.28
C ASN A 204 15.02 -7.64 -2.54
N THR A 205 14.32 -8.50 -1.80
CA THR A 205 12.88 -8.77 -1.97
C THR A 205 11.96 -7.64 -1.47
N THR A 206 12.50 -6.57 -0.89
CA THR A 206 11.74 -5.42 -0.43
C THR A 206 11.81 -4.24 -1.40
N VAL A 207 13.00 -3.94 -1.92
CA VAL A 207 13.23 -2.75 -2.77
C VAL A 207 13.07 -3.09 -4.25
N ALA A 208 13.53 -4.28 -4.70
CA ALA A 208 13.44 -4.63 -6.11
C ALA A 208 12.00 -4.71 -6.65
N PRO A 209 11.01 -5.29 -5.93
CA PRO A 209 9.62 -5.24 -6.38
C PRO A 209 9.08 -3.82 -6.57
N LEU A 210 9.48 -2.88 -5.73
CA LEU A 210 9.09 -1.47 -5.85
C LEU A 210 9.78 -0.80 -7.05
N LEU A 211 11.02 -1.17 -7.37
CA LEU A 211 11.67 -0.73 -8.61
C LEU A 211 10.91 -1.24 -9.83
N GLY A 212 10.54 -2.52 -9.85
CA GLY A 212 9.71 -3.11 -10.91
C GLY A 212 8.37 -2.39 -11.05
N LEU A 213 7.71 -2.10 -9.93
CA LEU A 213 6.44 -1.37 -9.89
C LEU A 213 6.61 0.07 -10.41
N ALA A 214 7.69 0.76 -10.06
CA ALA A 214 7.98 2.11 -10.55
C ALA A 214 8.16 2.11 -12.08
N TYR A 215 8.92 1.16 -12.63
CA TYR A 215 9.04 0.99 -14.08
C TYR A 215 7.71 0.68 -14.74
N TYR A 216 6.94 -0.26 -14.18
CA TYR A 216 5.62 -0.63 -14.72
C TYR A 216 4.67 0.58 -14.75
N ARG A 217 4.58 1.33 -13.66
CA ARG A 217 3.71 2.52 -13.56
C ARG A 217 4.16 3.67 -14.46
N LYS A 218 5.45 3.75 -14.73
CA LYS A 218 6.02 4.68 -15.71
C LYS A 218 5.72 4.29 -17.16
N GLY A 219 5.45 3.00 -17.41
CA GLY A 219 5.26 2.44 -18.75
C GLY A 219 6.52 1.80 -19.36
N ASP A 220 7.60 1.71 -18.59
CA ASP A 220 8.86 1.07 -18.98
C ASP A 220 8.74 -0.46 -18.75
N TYR A 221 7.84 -1.12 -19.48
CA TYR A 221 7.44 -2.52 -19.26
C TYR A 221 8.58 -3.52 -19.49
N GLU A 222 9.52 -3.23 -20.37
CA GLU A 222 10.70 -4.08 -20.60
C GLU A 222 11.60 -4.11 -19.37
N GLU A 223 11.87 -2.96 -18.74
CA GLU A 223 12.66 -2.89 -17.52
C GLU A 223 11.90 -3.49 -16.33
N ALA A 224 10.59 -3.27 -16.26
CA ALA A 224 9.73 -3.87 -15.24
C ALA A 224 9.81 -5.41 -15.31
N SER A 225 9.67 -6.00 -16.50
CA SER A 225 9.71 -7.46 -16.66
C SER A 225 11.05 -8.05 -16.26
N LYS A 226 12.17 -7.39 -16.55
CA LYS A 226 13.51 -7.85 -16.12
C LYS A 226 13.64 -7.89 -14.60
N VAL A 227 13.12 -6.86 -13.93
CA VAL A 227 13.19 -6.79 -12.46
C VAL A 227 12.30 -7.86 -11.82
N PHE A 228 11.06 -8.00 -12.28
CA PHE A 228 10.15 -9.00 -11.73
C PHE A 228 10.59 -10.42 -12.04
N GLN A 229 11.10 -10.69 -13.26
CA GLN A 229 11.67 -12.00 -13.61
C GLN A 229 12.81 -12.38 -12.66
N ARG A 230 13.72 -11.42 -12.39
CA ARG A 230 14.80 -11.68 -11.42
C ARG A 230 14.27 -12.02 -10.03
N GLN A 231 13.19 -11.38 -9.58
CA GLN A 231 12.58 -11.68 -8.29
C GLN A 231 11.97 -13.08 -8.26
N GLU A 232 11.33 -13.51 -9.33
CA GLU A 232 10.88 -14.89 -9.50
C GLU A 232 12.06 -15.87 -9.49
N ASP A 233 13.13 -15.60 -10.24
CA ASP A 233 14.33 -16.45 -10.32
C ASP A 233 14.99 -16.69 -8.96
N VAL A 234 14.87 -15.75 -8.01
CA VAL A 234 15.36 -15.88 -6.63
C VAL A 234 14.33 -16.46 -5.66
N GLY A 235 13.19 -16.91 -6.17
CA GLY A 235 12.14 -17.58 -5.39
C GLY A 235 11.18 -16.62 -4.66
N ASN A 236 11.06 -15.39 -5.10
CA ASN A 236 10.05 -14.46 -4.59
C ASN A 236 8.72 -14.68 -5.31
N ASP A 237 8.12 -15.87 -5.08
CA ASP A 237 6.88 -16.33 -5.72
C ASP A 237 5.66 -15.73 -5.02
N THR A 238 5.43 -14.43 -5.20
CA THR A 238 4.28 -13.75 -4.60
C THR A 238 3.30 -13.25 -5.67
N TYR A 239 2.04 -13.11 -5.29
CA TYR A 239 1.01 -12.57 -6.17
C TYR A 239 1.44 -11.29 -6.92
N PRO A 240 1.98 -10.25 -6.27
CA PRO A 240 2.37 -9.03 -7.00
C PRO A 240 3.47 -9.27 -8.04
N ILE A 241 4.42 -10.18 -7.77
CA ILE A 241 5.50 -10.50 -8.72
C ILE A 241 4.90 -11.07 -9.99
N HIS A 242 4.16 -12.18 -9.90
CA HIS A 242 3.52 -12.81 -11.06
C HIS A 242 2.54 -11.89 -11.76
N TYR A 243 1.73 -11.13 -11.01
CA TYR A 243 0.77 -10.19 -11.61
C TYR A 243 1.46 -9.12 -12.46
N TYR A 244 2.43 -8.40 -11.90
CA TYR A 244 3.10 -7.32 -12.64
C TYR A 244 4.06 -7.84 -13.70
N LEU A 245 4.66 -9.02 -13.52
CA LEU A 245 5.45 -9.68 -14.56
C LEU A 245 4.56 -10.04 -15.75
N GLY A 246 3.44 -10.69 -15.50
CA GLY A 246 2.46 -11.05 -16.51
C GLY A 246 1.90 -9.84 -17.26
N GLN A 247 1.54 -8.77 -16.53
CA GLN A 247 1.11 -7.51 -17.12
C GLN A 247 2.22 -6.88 -17.98
N SER A 248 3.47 -6.90 -17.52
CA SER A 248 4.61 -6.37 -18.27
C SER A 248 4.83 -7.15 -19.56
N TYR A 249 4.75 -8.48 -19.52
CA TYR A 249 4.82 -9.33 -20.71
C TYR A 249 3.66 -9.10 -21.68
N TRP A 250 2.46 -8.83 -21.18
CA TRP A 250 1.33 -8.48 -22.04
C TRP A 250 1.58 -7.19 -22.80
N HIS A 251 2.07 -6.14 -22.13
CA HIS A 251 2.41 -4.86 -22.76
C HIS A 251 3.55 -4.99 -23.77
N THR A 252 4.54 -5.84 -23.52
CA THR A 252 5.66 -6.12 -24.44
C THR A 252 5.31 -7.19 -25.52
N LYS A 253 4.04 -7.60 -25.60
CA LYS A 253 3.53 -8.58 -26.58
C LYS A 253 4.11 -9.99 -26.44
N THR A 254 4.64 -10.34 -25.29
CA THR A 254 5.13 -11.69 -24.98
C THR A 254 3.99 -12.54 -24.40
N MET A 255 2.96 -12.79 -25.22
CA MET A 255 1.63 -13.28 -24.79
C MET A 255 1.67 -14.61 -24.05
N TYR A 256 2.49 -15.58 -24.50
CA TYR A 256 2.58 -16.88 -23.85
C TYR A 256 3.03 -16.74 -22.40
N ARG A 257 4.15 -16.02 -22.16
CA ARG A 257 4.63 -15.77 -20.80
C ARG A 257 3.67 -14.94 -19.97
N ALA A 258 3.02 -13.95 -20.59
CA ALA A 258 1.98 -13.18 -19.90
C ALA A 258 0.88 -14.08 -19.33
N GLY A 259 0.43 -15.05 -20.12
CA GLY A 259 -0.58 -16.03 -19.70
C GLY A 259 -0.10 -16.91 -18.55
N GLU A 260 1.14 -17.44 -18.64
CA GLU A 260 1.74 -18.27 -17.59
C GLU A 260 1.80 -17.51 -16.25
N GLU A 261 2.33 -16.30 -16.26
CA GLU A 261 2.48 -15.49 -15.05
C GLU A 261 1.13 -15.06 -14.43
N LEU A 262 0.19 -14.61 -15.26
CA LEU A 262 -1.13 -14.26 -14.73
C LEU A 262 -1.87 -15.49 -14.19
N TYR A 263 -1.65 -16.67 -14.78
CA TYR A 263 -2.21 -17.90 -14.23
C TYR A 263 -1.52 -18.31 -12.92
N ALA A 264 -0.20 -18.13 -12.78
CA ALA A 264 0.51 -18.33 -11.53
C ALA A 264 -0.02 -17.40 -10.43
N ALA A 265 -0.23 -16.10 -10.75
CA ALA A 265 -0.88 -15.17 -9.83
C ALA A 265 -2.27 -15.65 -9.41
N TRP A 266 -3.07 -16.22 -10.34
CA TRP A 266 -4.39 -16.76 -10.06
C TRP A 266 -4.36 -17.97 -9.10
N GLN A 267 -3.33 -18.81 -9.18
CA GLN A 267 -3.16 -19.93 -8.24
C GLN A 267 -2.87 -19.47 -6.82
N ILE A 268 -2.29 -18.27 -6.65
CA ILE A 268 -1.98 -17.67 -5.34
C ILE A 268 -3.24 -16.99 -4.78
N ASP A 269 -3.89 -16.15 -5.57
CA ASP A 269 -5.12 -15.46 -5.19
C ASP A 269 -6.11 -15.39 -6.34
N SER A 270 -7.18 -16.18 -6.25
CA SER A 270 -8.25 -16.24 -7.23
C SER A 270 -9.41 -15.28 -6.94
N SER A 271 -9.26 -14.35 -6.01
CA SER A 271 -10.32 -13.40 -5.63
C SER A 271 -10.28 -12.08 -6.42
N ASP A 272 -9.20 -11.81 -7.17
CA ASP A 272 -9.07 -10.58 -7.96
C ASP A 272 -9.77 -10.70 -9.32
N VAL A 273 -10.89 -10.01 -9.44
CA VAL A 273 -11.65 -9.93 -10.70
C VAL A 273 -10.84 -9.31 -11.85
N ASN A 274 -9.94 -8.36 -11.55
CA ASN A 274 -9.10 -7.75 -12.59
C ASN A 274 -8.08 -8.75 -13.14
N LEU A 275 -7.64 -9.71 -12.33
CA LEU A 275 -6.76 -10.78 -12.79
C LEU A 275 -7.50 -11.72 -13.74
N ALA A 276 -8.72 -12.16 -13.40
CA ALA A 276 -9.53 -12.98 -14.31
C ALA A 276 -9.77 -12.26 -15.65
N TYR A 277 -10.08 -10.96 -15.60
CA TYR A 277 -10.17 -10.12 -16.79
C TYR A 277 -8.85 -10.08 -17.58
N SER A 278 -7.71 -9.90 -16.91
CA SER A 278 -6.39 -9.82 -17.55
C SER A 278 -6.02 -11.10 -18.27
N ILE A 279 -6.33 -12.27 -17.67
CA ILE A 279 -6.13 -13.58 -18.32
C ILE A 279 -6.99 -13.67 -19.56
N ALA A 280 -8.28 -13.32 -19.48
CA ALA A 280 -9.17 -13.33 -20.64
C ALA A 280 -8.64 -12.42 -21.76
N ALA A 281 -8.16 -11.23 -21.43
CA ALA A 281 -7.64 -10.26 -22.37
C ALA A 281 -6.36 -10.77 -23.08
N VAL A 282 -5.42 -11.33 -22.33
CA VAL A 282 -4.21 -11.95 -22.91
C VAL A 282 -4.56 -13.11 -23.83
N LEU A 283 -5.47 -14.00 -23.43
CA LEU A 283 -5.94 -15.08 -24.29
C LEU A 283 -6.64 -14.57 -25.55
N THR A 284 -7.44 -13.50 -25.42
CA THR A 284 -8.07 -12.87 -26.58
C THR A 284 -7.02 -12.29 -27.55
N ASP A 285 -6.02 -11.60 -27.03
CA ASP A 285 -4.93 -11.03 -27.83
C ASP A 285 -4.02 -12.10 -28.46
N SER A 286 -3.96 -13.28 -27.86
CA SER A 286 -3.25 -14.45 -28.38
C SER A 286 -4.05 -15.23 -29.44
N TYR A 287 -5.26 -14.77 -29.80
CA TYR A 287 -6.17 -15.47 -30.71
C TYR A 287 -6.56 -16.87 -30.20
N SER A 288 -6.60 -17.09 -28.90
CA SER A 288 -7.05 -18.33 -28.29
C SER A 288 -8.52 -18.65 -28.61
N PRO A 289 -8.92 -19.93 -28.68
CA PRO A 289 -10.29 -20.33 -28.96
C PRO A 289 -11.28 -19.71 -27.95
N PHE A 290 -12.16 -18.83 -28.44
CA PHE A 290 -13.00 -18.00 -27.58
C PHE A 290 -13.88 -18.81 -26.64
N ASP A 291 -14.68 -19.75 -27.18
CA ASP A 291 -15.64 -20.51 -26.35
C ASP A 291 -14.97 -21.43 -25.34
N ARG A 292 -13.78 -21.93 -25.66
CA ARG A 292 -13.08 -22.92 -24.82
C ARG A 292 -12.12 -22.29 -23.82
N GLU A 293 -11.42 -21.26 -24.23
CA GLU A 293 -10.31 -20.72 -23.42
C GLU A 293 -10.59 -19.29 -22.88
N VAL A 294 -11.17 -18.39 -23.67
CA VAL A 294 -11.40 -17.00 -23.26
C VAL A 294 -12.68 -16.85 -22.44
N LYS A 295 -13.80 -17.36 -22.97
CA LYS A 295 -15.12 -17.18 -22.40
C LYS A 295 -15.22 -17.63 -20.93
N PRO A 296 -14.65 -18.78 -20.50
CA PRO A 296 -14.70 -19.20 -19.10
C PRO A 296 -14.11 -18.17 -18.12
N TRP A 297 -13.07 -17.44 -18.52
CA TRP A 297 -12.47 -16.38 -17.69
C TRP A 297 -13.34 -15.13 -17.62
N LEU A 298 -14.00 -14.80 -18.73
CA LEU A 298 -14.96 -13.68 -18.74
C LEU A 298 -16.18 -14.03 -17.87
N ASP A 299 -16.70 -15.25 -17.99
CA ASP A 299 -17.80 -15.73 -17.15
C ASP A 299 -17.40 -15.70 -15.67
N LYS A 300 -16.17 -16.16 -15.34
CA LYS A 300 -15.65 -16.12 -13.99
C LYS A 300 -15.54 -14.69 -13.44
N ALA A 301 -15.02 -13.76 -14.23
CA ALA A 301 -14.95 -12.36 -13.84
C ALA A 301 -16.35 -11.76 -13.62
N MET A 302 -17.33 -12.12 -14.46
CA MET A 302 -18.73 -11.68 -14.30
C MET A 302 -19.37 -12.23 -13.02
N GLU A 303 -19.11 -13.49 -12.67
CA GLU A 303 -19.59 -14.11 -11.43
C GLU A 303 -19.03 -13.43 -10.17
N MET A 304 -17.77 -12.98 -10.23
CA MET A 304 -17.07 -12.34 -9.10
C MET A 304 -17.50 -10.89 -8.88
N LEU A 305 -18.13 -10.27 -9.85
CA LEU A 305 -18.45 -8.85 -9.79
C LEU A 305 -19.63 -8.55 -8.87
N GLN A 306 -19.41 -7.65 -7.92
CA GLN A 306 -20.44 -6.71 -7.50
C GLN A 306 -20.45 -5.54 -8.53
N PRO A 307 -21.61 -4.98 -8.92
CA PRO A 307 -21.73 -4.19 -10.15
C PRO A 307 -20.88 -2.92 -10.15
N ASP A 308 -19.65 -3.00 -10.67
CA ASP A 308 -18.84 -1.86 -11.06
C ASP A 308 -19.04 -1.58 -12.57
N PRO A 309 -19.70 -0.47 -12.94
CA PRO A 309 -19.99 -0.17 -14.34
C PRO A 309 -18.74 -0.11 -15.23
N ALA A 310 -17.61 0.36 -14.70
CA ALA A 310 -16.37 0.47 -15.47
C ALA A 310 -15.80 -0.91 -15.81
N ILE A 311 -15.85 -1.85 -14.87
CA ILE A 311 -15.39 -3.22 -15.09
C ILE A 311 -16.38 -3.96 -16.00
N LEU A 312 -17.68 -3.81 -15.79
CA LEU A 312 -18.72 -4.39 -16.65
C LEU A 312 -18.55 -3.93 -18.10
N SER A 313 -18.32 -2.64 -18.35
CA SER A 313 -18.03 -2.14 -19.69
C SER A 313 -16.86 -2.87 -20.34
N ARG A 314 -15.73 -2.99 -19.64
CA ARG A 314 -14.52 -3.68 -20.15
C ARG A 314 -14.76 -5.17 -20.45
N LEU A 315 -15.50 -5.86 -19.58
CA LEU A 315 -15.88 -7.26 -19.81
C LEU A 315 -16.74 -7.41 -21.05
N HIS A 316 -17.77 -6.59 -21.19
CA HIS A 316 -18.60 -6.59 -22.39
C HIS A 316 -17.81 -6.24 -23.66
N GLN A 317 -16.79 -5.36 -23.59
CA GLN A 317 -15.89 -5.11 -24.72
C GLN A 317 -15.15 -6.39 -25.13
N GLN A 318 -14.64 -7.18 -24.18
CA GLN A 318 -13.93 -8.43 -24.48
C GLN A 318 -14.87 -9.51 -25.07
N TYR A 319 -16.06 -9.66 -24.52
CA TYR A 319 -17.08 -10.52 -25.11
C TYR A 319 -17.39 -10.09 -26.56
N GLY A 320 -17.65 -8.80 -26.75
CA GLY A 320 -17.95 -8.24 -28.06
C GLY A 320 -16.80 -8.50 -29.06
N LEU A 321 -15.55 -8.29 -28.65
CA LEU A 321 -14.36 -8.55 -29.46
C LEU A 321 -14.20 -10.04 -29.80
N GLY A 322 -14.42 -10.93 -28.85
CA GLY A 322 -14.37 -12.37 -29.08
C GLY A 322 -15.38 -12.83 -30.12
N TYR A 323 -16.65 -12.41 -30.00
CA TYR A 323 -17.68 -12.73 -31.00
C TYR A 323 -17.44 -12.02 -32.34
N TYR A 324 -16.96 -10.79 -32.35
CA TYR A 324 -16.58 -10.06 -33.58
C TYR A 324 -15.49 -10.80 -34.39
N ARG A 325 -14.47 -11.33 -33.73
CA ARG A 325 -13.37 -12.06 -34.41
C ARG A 325 -13.81 -13.40 -35.01
N ARG A 326 -14.89 -13.98 -34.53
CA ARG A 326 -15.45 -15.21 -35.12
C ARG A 326 -16.12 -15.02 -36.47
N GLN A 327 -16.56 -13.79 -36.79
CA GLN A 327 -17.21 -13.40 -38.04
C GLN A 327 -18.54 -14.14 -38.37
N ASP A 328 -19.00 -15.01 -37.47
CA ASP A 328 -20.26 -15.77 -37.60
C ASP A 328 -21.26 -15.44 -36.49
N SER A 329 -20.90 -14.57 -35.57
CA SER A 329 -21.68 -14.28 -34.36
C SER A 329 -21.93 -12.79 -34.18
N TRP A 330 -22.24 -12.08 -35.29
CA TRP A 330 -22.42 -10.63 -35.30
C TRP A 330 -23.48 -10.13 -34.31
N ASP A 331 -24.59 -10.86 -34.14
CA ASP A 331 -25.66 -10.48 -33.19
C ASP A 331 -25.16 -10.42 -31.76
N LYS A 332 -24.38 -11.42 -31.34
CA LYS A 332 -23.78 -11.44 -30.01
C LYS A 332 -22.74 -10.34 -29.84
N ALA A 333 -21.94 -10.07 -30.88
CA ALA A 333 -21.00 -8.96 -30.85
C ALA A 333 -21.72 -7.63 -30.66
N ILE A 334 -22.82 -7.39 -31.41
CA ILE A 334 -23.65 -6.20 -31.31
C ILE A 334 -24.23 -6.05 -29.91
N GLU A 335 -24.79 -7.12 -29.33
CA GLU A 335 -25.36 -7.12 -27.99
C GLU A 335 -24.32 -6.66 -26.95
N HIS A 336 -23.16 -7.30 -26.94
CA HIS A 336 -22.11 -6.98 -26.00
C HIS A 336 -21.52 -5.58 -26.20
N TYR A 337 -21.31 -5.10 -27.42
CA TYR A 337 -20.85 -3.72 -27.64
C TYR A 337 -21.90 -2.68 -27.24
N LYS A 338 -23.21 -2.96 -27.37
CA LYS A 338 -24.29 -2.11 -26.86
C LYS A 338 -24.23 -2.01 -25.32
N GLU A 339 -24.06 -3.15 -24.63
CA GLU A 339 -23.90 -3.17 -23.18
C GLU A 339 -22.64 -2.45 -22.73
N ALA A 340 -21.50 -2.67 -23.41
CA ALA A 340 -20.26 -1.97 -23.12
C ALA A 340 -20.43 -0.44 -23.18
N TYR A 341 -21.10 0.05 -24.21
CA TYR A 341 -21.39 1.47 -24.38
C TYR A 341 -22.41 1.98 -23.35
N ARG A 342 -23.41 1.16 -22.96
CA ARG A 342 -24.38 1.49 -21.92
C ARG A 342 -23.69 1.71 -20.57
N TYR A 343 -22.73 0.86 -20.21
CA TYR A 343 -21.98 1.01 -18.96
C TYR A 343 -20.91 2.12 -19.02
N ASN A 344 -20.37 2.42 -20.20
CA ASN A 344 -19.40 3.49 -20.41
C ASN A 344 -19.60 4.19 -21.74
N SER A 345 -20.33 5.30 -21.74
CA SER A 345 -20.61 6.10 -22.94
C SER A 345 -19.38 6.80 -23.56
N SER A 346 -18.25 6.85 -22.85
CA SER A 346 -16.99 7.33 -23.41
C SER A 346 -16.34 6.32 -24.37
N PHE A 347 -16.80 5.07 -24.39
CA PHE A 347 -16.34 4.04 -25.33
C PHE A 347 -17.01 4.23 -26.70
N ILE A 348 -16.75 5.38 -27.35
CA ILE A 348 -17.40 5.78 -28.61
C ILE A 348 -17.09 4.83 -29.77
N SER A 349 -15.94 4.14 -29.79
CA SER A 349 -15.60 3.18 -30.85
C SER A 349 -16.55 1.97 -30.89
N ALA A 350 -17.26 1.68 -29.80
CA ALA A 350 -18.33 0.68 -29.82
C ALA A 350 -19.38 1.00 -30.90
N LEU A 351 -19.74 2.27 -31.07
CA LEU A 351 -20.77 2.69 -32.03
C LEU A 351 -20.38 2.34 -33.47
N SER A 352 -19.10 2.61 -33.86
CA SER A 352 -18.60 2.26 -35.20
C SER A 352 -18.48 0.75 -35.39
N THR A 353 -18.10 0.01 -34.34
CA THR A 353 -18.02 -1.45 -34.41
C THR A 353 -19.40 -2.10 -34.53
N ILE A 354 -20.39 -1.60 -33.80
CA ILE A 354 -21.80 -2.04 -33.95
C ILE A 354 -22.28 -1.79 -35.39
N ALA A 355 -22.00 -0.60 -35.92
CA ALA A 355 -22.36 -0.25 -37.28
C ALA A 355 -21.72 -1.24 -38.30
N TYR A 356 -20.42 -1.53 -38.15
CA TYR A 356 -19.72 -2.49 -39.00
C TYR A 356 -20.30 -3.90 -38.86
N CYS A 357 -20.68 -4.35 -37.67
CA CYS A 357 -21.34 -5.66 -37.52
C CYS A 357 -22.67 -5.73 -38.27
N TYR A 358 -23.48 -4.67 -38.24
CA TYR A 358 -24.71 -4.60 -39.04
C TYR A 358 -24.42 -4.57 -40.54
N GLU A 359 -23.37 -3.85 -40.99
CA GLU A 359 -22.91 -3.85 -42.34
C GLU A 359 -22.54 -5.26 -42.85
N GLN A 360 -21.78 -6.03 -42.04
CA GLN A 360 -21.43 -7.43 -42.36
C GLN A 360 -22.64 -8.36 -42.44
N LYS A 361 -23.70 -8.05 -41.66
CA LYS A 361 -24.99 -8.74 -41.78
C LYS A 361 -25.84 -8.29 -42.96
N LYS A 362 -25.38 -7.29 -43.73
CA LYS A 362 -26.15 -6.59 -44.76
C LYS A 362 -27.45 -5.92 -44.25
N ASP A 363 -27.54 -5.65 -42.96
CA ASP A 363 -28.58 -4.82 -42.37
C ASP A 363 -28.18 -3.35 -42.53
N TYR A 364 -28.22 -2.89 -43.76
CA TYR A 364 -27.75 -1.56 -44.14
C TYR A 364 -28.49 -0.43 -43.47
N LYS A 365 -29.75 -0.62 -43.13
CA LYS A 365 -30.53 0.39 -42.42
C LYS A 365 -30.00 0.61 -41.00
N GLN A 366 -29.74 -0.45 -40.27
CA GLN A 366 -29.17 -0.36 -38.94
C GLN A 366 -27.70 0.11 -38.98
N ALA A 367 -26.93 -0.36 -39.97
CA ALA A 367 -25.55 0.09 -40.14
C ALA A 367 -25.46 1.62 -40.30
N LEU A 368 -26.28 2.21 -41.17
CA LEU A 368 -26.33 3.66 -41.34
C LEU A 368 -26.69 4.40 -40.07
N GLU A 369 -27.71 3.93 -39.35
CA GLU A 369 -28.14 4.57 -38.08
C GLU A 369 -26.99 4.61 -37.04
N TRP A 370 -26.23 3.53 -36.90
CA TRP A 370 -25.14 3.44 -35.94
C TRP A 370 -23.89 4.20 -36.39
N TYR A 371 -23.56 4.24 -37.69
CA TYR A 371 -22.50 5.11 -38.19
C TYR A 371 -22.84 6.58 -37.99
N GLU A 372 -24.07 7.00 -38.22
CA GLU A 372 -24.50 8.37 -37.95
C GLU A 372 -24.43 8.74 -36.47
N LYS A 373 -24.79 7.80 -35.56
CA LYS A 373 -24.58 7.98 -34.12
C LYS A 373 -23.12 8.18 -33.78
N TYR A 374 -22.23 7.40 -34.40
CA TYR A 374 -20.81 7.52 -34.20
C TYR A 374 -20.27 8.88 -34.68
N LEU A 375 -20.62 9.32 -35.87
CA LEU A 375 -20.16 10.58 -36.44
C LEU A 375 -20.56 11.81 -35.61
N LYS A 376 -21.68 11.74 -34.85
CA LYS A 376 -22.11 12.83 -33.95
C LYS A 376 -21.16 13.05 -32.77
N VAL A 377 -20.42 12.03 -32.35
CA VAL A 377 -19.55 12.06 -31.16
C VAL A 377 -18.06 11.89 -31.49
N ALA A 378 -17.74 11.39 -32.70
CA ALA A 378 -16.39 11.18 -33.14
C ALA A 378 -15.73 12.49 -33.56
N ARG A 379 -14.42 12.59 -33.36
CA ARG A 379 -13.63 13.75 -33.80
C ARG A 379 -13.51 13.77 -35.34
N PRO A 380 -13.99 14.82 -36.04
CA PRO A 380 -13.81 14.96 -37.46
C PRO A 380 -12.32 14.84 -37.88
N GLY A 381 -12.07 14.15 -38.97
CA GLY A 381 -10.71 13.91 -39.49
C GLY A 381 -9.91 12.83 -38.77
N SER A 382 -10.48 12.15 -37.77
CA SER A 382 -9.88 10.94 -37.23
C SER A 382 -10.05 9.76 -38.18
N SER A 383 -9.14 8.77 -38.13
CA SER A 383 -9.21 7.58 -38.97
C SER A 383 -10.55 6.84 -38.88
N GLY A 384 -11.12 6.75 -37.68
CA GLY A 384 -12.44 6.14 -37.46
C GLY A 384 -13.57 6.97 -38.08
N TYR A 385 -13.50 8.30 -38.01
CA TYR A 385 -14.46 9.19 -38.65
C TYR A 385 -14.46 9.02 -40.17
N GLU A 386 -13.27 9.04 -40.79
CA GLU A 386 -13.12 8.86 -42.22
C GLU A 386 -13.57 7.46 -42.71
N PHE A 387 -13.30 6.43 -41.89
CA PHE A 387 -13.82 5.09 -42.15
C PHE A 387 -15.35 5.07 -42.12
N ALA A 388 -16.00 5.64 -41.12
CA ALA A 388 -17.46 5.66 -41.05
C ALA A 388 -18.10 6.42 -42.24
N VAL A 389 -17.52 7.54 -42.64
CA VAL A 389 -17.98 8.28 -43.86
C VAL A 389 -17.92 7.41 -45.09
N LYS A 390 -16.80 6.72 -45.36
CA LYS A 390 -16.64 5.82 -46.48
C LYS A 390 -17.62 4.65 -46.46
N SER A 391 -17.85 4.06 -45.29
CA SER A 391 -18.84 2.97 -45.13
C SER A 391 -20.26 3.45 -45.42
N ILE A 392 -20.64 4.65 -44.97
CA ILE A 392 -21.95 5.23 -45.29
C ILE A 392 -22.12 5.43 -46.79
N ASP A 393 -21.10 5.95 -47.49
CA ASP A 393 -21.14 6.16 -48.94
C ASP A 393 -21.26 4.82 -49.68
N TYR A 394 -20.51 3.81 -49.25
CA TYR A 394 -20.61 2.46 -49.80
C TYR A 394 -22.02 1.88 -49.63
N ILE A 395 -22.58 1.92 -48.41
CA ILE A 395 -23.91 1.38 -48.09
C ILE A 395 -25.00 2.08 -48.94
N LYS A 396 -24.92 3.42 -49.10
CA LYS A 396 -25.85 4.16 -49.92
C LYS A 396 -25.78 3.73 -51.38
N GLY A 397 -24.58 3.40 -51.88
CA GLY A 397 -24.38 2.83 -53.22
C GLY A 397 -25.04 1.47 -53.38
N GLU A 398 -24.89 0.56 -52.40
CA GLU A 398 -25.52 -0.77 -52.44
C GLU A 398 -27.04 -0.67 -52.40
N LEU A 399 -27.63 0.17 -51.52
CA LEU A 399 -29.07 0.37 -51.46
C LEU A 399 -29.63 0.92 -52.77
N PHE A 400 -28.93 1.84 -53.41
CA PHE A 400 -29.36 2.39 -54.70
C PHE A 400 -29.33 1.30 -55.80
N MET A 401 -28.43 0.32 -55.72
CA MET A 401 -28.39 -0.80 -56.67
C MET A 401 -29.46 -1.85 -56.43
N GLU A 402 -29.90 -2.03 -55.19
CA GLU A 402 -30.99 -2.95 -54.80
C GLU A 402 -32.40 -2.42 -55.18
N GLU A 403 -32.56 -1.10 -55.32
CA GLU A 403 -33.83 -0.46 -55.75
C GLU A 403 -34.06 -0.46 -57.26
N LYS A 404 -33.08 -0.92 -58.06
CA LYS A 404 -33.15 -1.05 -59.53
C LYS A 404 -33.40 -2.49 -59.95
#